data_0a3bdf0f7be318cfe410c031446af1d2
#
_entry.id   0a3bdf0f7be318cfe410c031446af1d2
#
_cell.length_a   1.000
_cell.length_b   1.000
_cell.length_c   1.000
_cell.angle_alpha   90.00
_cell.angle_beta   90.00
_cell.angle_gamma   90.00
#
_symmetry.space_group_name_H-M   'P 1'
#
loop_
_entity.id
_entity.type
_entity.pdbx_description
1 polymer ?
#
loop_
_entity_poly.entity_id
_entity_poly.type
_entity_poly.pdbx_seq_one_letter_code
_entity_poly.pdbx_strand_id
1 'polypeptide(L)'
;VVKKTGKYMLLVCALLWCTLSFGQKSEINASSSRTTVGLNEPFRVTYSTSEGTGQFRVPEFKNFQVVSGPYTSQQTQFINGSRSFSKKMSFDIVATKKGVFNLATATMLVKGRVLESNSLKIEVKAEALRENTSTKKSKASFEVEILTSKKSVYVGEPLVLLFRAVLFDQVRDLTILQQPNFENVLQQQLDFKQTSKRESVGNRTATLLDFDKRLVIPNKPGTLKGQSLQISAKVQVPSGRRDFFGMPMNNFVAKVATGKIPSVIIKPLPSPKPEDYSGGIGELNFVRELSRKEVNGNESITLKIRIEGTGNFNTLSVPHLIEPQGFDVYDPKFNENIRYTERGVRGYKEFEYLLVPQFKGTFILPQMTWVYFNTGKERYETITASADTLVVVDGAPTGTPLMNDLGVPVTKREVNAIGDDIRYLQQGDHTPEPAYNLKSWSWTVIGLMLLGWGVQVIPRRKIKGGSTSRKRELQKLVETAFDSAH
;
A
#
# COMPACT_ATOMS: atom_id res chain seq x y z
N VAL A 1 -38.74 -20.00 -56.30
CA VAL A 1 -37.53 -19.13 -56.26
C VAL A 1 -37.55 -18.17 -55.05
N VAL A 2 -38.75 -17.77 -54.55
CA VAL A 2 -38.87 -16.76 -53.45
C VAL A 2 -38.52 -17.30 -52.06
N LYS A 3 -38.46 -18.61 -51.83
CA LYS A 3 -38.16 -19.22 -50.51
C LYS A 3 -36.64 -19.34 -50.16
N LYS A 4 -35.73 -19.13 -51.13
CA LYS A 4 -34.29 -19.20 -50.89
C LYS A 4 -33.61 -17.88 -50.49
N THR A 5 -34.19 -16.74 -50.93
CA THR A 5 -33.65 -15.41 -50.66
C THR A 5 -33.81 -14.96 -49.21
N GLY A 6 -34.87 -15.36 -48.50
CA GLY A 6 -35.09 -15.01 -47.09
C GLY A 6 -34.06 -15.66 -46.11
N LYS A 7 -33.51 -16.81 -46.45
CA LYS A 7 -32.49 -17.49 -45.60
C LYS A 7 -31.12 -16.80 -45.65
N TYR A 8 -30.76 -16.23 -46.77
CA TYR A 8 -29.50 -15.52 -46.91
C TYR A 8 -29.56 -14.10 -46.31
N MET A 9 -30.74 -13.48 -46.35
CA MET A 9 -30.97 -12.16 -45.74
C MET A 9 -30.92 -12.25 -44.19
N LEU A 10 -31.43 -13.33 -43.58
CA LEU A 10 -31.30 -13.60 -42.15
C LEU A 10 -29.84 -13.91 -41.73
N LEU A 11 -29.05 -14.54 -42.57
CA LEU A 11 -27.64 -14.83 -42.34
C LEU A 11 -26.78 -13.56 -42.45
N VAL A 12 -27.09 -12.66 -43.39
CA VAL A 12 -26.41 -11.39 -43.53
C VAL A 12 -26.75 -10.45 -42.37
N CYS A 13 -28.01 -10.43 -41.90
CA CYS A 13 -28.39 -9.67 -40.71
C CYS A 13 -27.73 -10.21 -39.42
N ALA A 14 -27.59 -11.54 -39.29
CA ALA A 14 -26.88 -12.15 -38.16
C ALA A 14 -25.36 -11.84 -38.18
N LEU A 15 -24.76 -11.81 -39.37
CA LEU A 15 -23.35 -11.39 -39.54
C LEU A 15 -23.13 -9.90 -39.28
N LEU A 16 -24.07 -9.04 -39.66
CA LEU A 16 -24.02 -7.60 -39.32
C LEU A 16 -24.23 -7.34 -37.82
N TRP A 17 -24.98 -8.19 -37.11
CA TRP A 17 -25.15 -8.05 -35.66
C TRP A 17 -23.93 -8.50 -34.86
N CYS A 18 -23.13 -9.44 -35.36
CA CYS A 18 -21.87 -9.84 -34.74
C CYS A 18 -20.76 -8.79 -34.82
N THR A 19 -20.87 -7.78 -35.69
CA THR A 19 -19.86 -6.71 -35.79
C THR A 19 -20.11 -5.53 -34.84
N LEU A 20 -21.25 -5.50 -34.13
CA LEU A 20 -21.50 -4.61 -33.01
C LEU A 20 -20.84 -5.18 -31.71
N SER A 21 -19.61 -5.61 -31.80
CA SER A 21 -18.77 -5.73 -30.61
C SER A 21 -18.60 -4.32 -30.07
N PHE A 22 -19.33 -4.01 -29.01
CA PHE A 22 -19.06 -2.84 -28.17
C PHE A 22 -17.65 -3.01 -27.60
N GLY A 23 -16.67 -2.56 -28.36
CA GLY A 23 -15.34 -2.32 -27.83
C GLY A 23 -15.54 -1.35 -26.67
N GLN A 24 -15.18 -1.74 -25.45
CA GLN A 24 -15.14 -0.84 -24.30
C GLN A 24 -14.28 0.37 -24.70
N LYS A 25 -14.95 1.48 -25.01
CA LYS A 25 -14.28 2.72 -25.39
C LYS A 25 -13.56 3.20 -24.15
N SER A 26 -12.25 3.14 -24.16
CA SER A 26 -11.44 3.72 -23.09
C SER A 26 -11.76 5.20 -23.00
N GLU A 27 -12.39 5.61 -21.92
CA GLU A 27 -12.84 6.99 -21.73
C GLU A 27 -12.27 7.56 -20.43
N ILE A 28 -12.05 8.86 -20.44
CA ILE A 28 -11.86 9.64 -19.23
C ILE A 28 -13.21 10.21 -18.86
N ASN A 29 -13.65 9.99 -17.64
CA ASN A 29 -14.88 10.55 -17.12
C ASN A 29 -14.56 11.74 -16.21
N ALA A 30 -15.06 12.92 -16.55
CA ALA A 30 -15.04 14.08 -15.69
C ALA A 30 -16.34 14.17 -14.91
N SER A 31 -16.25 14.41 -13.62
CA SER A 31 -17.38 14.60 -12.71
C SER A 31 -17.13 15.78 -11.79
N SER A 32 -18.19 16.42 -11.35
CA SER A 32 -18.15 17.50 -10.38
C SER A 32 -18.98 17.14 -9.14
N SER A 33 -18.53 17.56 -7.97
CA SER A 33 -19.31 17.41 -6.74
C SER A 33 -20.62 18.20 -6.76
N ARG A 34 -20.66 19.28 -7.56
CA ARG A 34 -21.83 20.14 -7.75
C ARG A 34 -21.82 20.72 -9.17
N THR A 35 -22.97 20.89 -9.78
CA THR A 35 -23.15 21.54 -11.10
C THR A 35 -23.58 23.00 -10.97
N THR A 36 -24.09 23.40 -9.80
CA THR A 36 -24.41 24.77 -9.43
C THR A 36 -23.68 25.13 -8.17
N VAL A 37 -22.92 26.22 -8.18
CA VAL A 37 -22.04 26.67 -7.09
C VAL A 37 -22.16 28.16 -6.87
N GLY A 38 -21.81 28.63 -5.67
CA GLY A 38 -21.69 30.06 -5.38
C GLY A 38 -20.34 30.63 -5.84
N LEU A 39 -20.28 31.96 -5.99
CA LEU A 39 -19.03 32.65 -6.20
C LEU A 39 -18.10 32.43 -5.00
N ASN A 40 -16.81 32.10 -5.23
CA ASN A 40 -15.82 31.73 -4.22
C ASN A 40 -16.18 30.51 -3.35
N GLU A 41 -17.20 29.73 -3.71
CA GLU A 41 -17.52 28.49 -3.04
C GLU A 41 -16.66 27.34 -3.59
N PRO A 42 -15.91 26.62 -2.76
CA PRO A 42 -15.07 25.52 -3.24
C PRO A 42 -15.92 24.31 -3.61
N PHE A 43 -15.61 23.70 -4.75
CA PHE A 43 -16.19 22.44 -5.19
C PHE A 43 -15.13 21.57 -5.87
N ARG A 44 -15.36 20.26 -5.86
CA ARG A 44 -14.39 19.29 -6.38
C ARG A 44 -14.72 18.86 -7.79
N VAL A 45 -13.71 18.88 -8.64
CA VAL A 45 -13.74 18.29 -9.98
C VAL A 45 -12.83 17.07 -9.99
N THR A 46 -13.33 15.93 -10.49
CA THR A 46 -12.61 14.67 -10.54
C THR A 46 -12.60 14.12 -11.95
N TYR A 47 -11.41 13.80 -12.44
CA TYR A 47 -11.19 13.07 -13.69
C TYR A 47 -10.83 11.63 -13.34
N SER A 48 -11.54 10.66 -13.90
CA SER A 48 -11.33 9.24 -13.63
C SER A 48 -11.22 8.43 -14.93
N THR A 49 -10.39 7.40 -14.91
CA THR A 49 -10.23 6.45 -16.01
C THR A 49 -9.98 5.06 -15.50
N SER A 50 -10.35 4.06 -16.29
CA SER A 50 -10.00 2.65 -16.07
C SER A 50 -8.66 2.27 -16.69
N GLU A 51 -7.98 3.17 -17.42
CA GLU A 51 -6.70 2.93 -18.05
C GLU A 51 -5.55 2.95 -17.05
N GLY A 52 -4.75 1.88 -17.02
CA GLY A 52 -3.65 1.70 -16.07
C GLY A 52 -2.40 2.51 -16.40
N THR A 53 -2.19 2.87 -17.65
CA THR A 53 -0.99 3.56 -18.14
C THR A 53 -1.35 4.93 -18.71
N GLY A 54 -0.51 5.93 -18.46
CA GLY A 54 -0.68 7.29 -18.95
C GLY A 54 -0.74 8.33 -17.82
N GLN A 55 -0.42 9.56 -18.17
CA GLN A 55 -0.51 10.71 -17.27
C GLN A 55 -1.63 11.63 -17.73
N PHE A 56 -2.43 12.10 -16.78
CA PHE A 56 -3.41 13.15 -17.08
C PHE A 56 -2.68 14.46 -17.42
N ARG A 57 -3.05 15.07 -18.54
CA ARG A 57 -2.75 16.46 -18.81
C ARG A 57 -3.91 17.28 -18.28
N VAL A 58 -3.62 18.10 -17.28
CA VAL A 58 -4.61 18.93 -16.58
C VAL A 58 -5.11 20.02 -17.54
N PRO A 59 -6.43 20.25 -17.65
CA PRO A 59 -6.96 21.36 -18.42
C PRO A 59 -6.71 22.69 -17.70
N GLU A 60 -6.67 23.76 -18.46
CA GLU A 60 -6.67 25.11 -17.91
C GLU A 60 -8.07 25.46 -17.37
N PHE A 61 -8.16 25.77 -16.08
CA PHE A 61 -9.44 26.13 -15.43
C PHE A 61 -9.80 27.61 -15.65
N LYS A 62 -10.17 27.99 -16.89
CA LYS A 62 -10.58 29.35 -17.20
C LYS A 62 -11.79 29.76 -16.35
N ASN A 63 -11.72 30.95 -15.71
CA ASN A 63 -12.73 31.50 -14.77
C ASN A 63 -12.87 30.74 -13.44
N PHE A 64 -11.95 29.81 -13.15
CA PHE A 64 -11.87 29.13 -11.88
C PHE A 64 -10.43 29.17 -11.37
N GLN A 65 -10.27 29.24 -10.08
CA GLN A 65 -8.97 29.17 -9.41
C GLN A 65 -8.85 27.83 -8.67
N VAL A 66 -7.72 27.14 -8.85
CA VAL A 66 -7.41 25.93 -8.09
C VAL A 66 -7.03 26.33 -6.67
N VAL A 67 -7.80 25.86 -5.69
CA VAL A 67 -7.56 26.09 -4.28
C VAL A 67 -6.69 25.00 -3.71
N SER A 68 -6.90 23.76 -4.17
CA SER A 68 -6.15 22.59 -3.70
C SER A 68 -6.12 21.47 -4.75
N GLY A 69 -5.05 20.67 -4.74
CA GLY A 69 -4.80 19.58 -5.71
C GLY A 69 -3.53 19.81 -6.54
N PRO A 70 -3.22 18.90 -7.49
CA PRO A 70 -3.96 17.69 -7.82
C PRO A 70 -3.89 16.59 -6.76
N TYR A 71 -5.04 15.99 -6.47
CA TYR A 71 -5.11 14.77 -5.65
C TYR A 71 -5.18 13.58 -6.58
N THR A 72 -4.19 12.69 -6.54
CA THR A 72 -4.17 11.47 -7.37
C THR A 72 -4.46 10.24 -6.52
N SER A 73 -5.32 9.37 -7.05
CA SER A 73 -5.60 8.06 -6.44
C SER A 73 -5.56 7.00 -7.54
N GLN A 74 -4.90 5.89 -7.23
CA GLN A 74 -4.87 4.71 -8.10
C GLN A 74 -5.34 3.51 -7.29
N GLN A 75 -6.23 2.73 -7.87
CA GLN A 75 -6.76 1.53 -7.25
C GLN A 75 -6.72 0.39 -8.26
N THR A 76 -6.17 -0.73 -7.84
CA THR A 76 -6.26 -1.99 -8.58
C THR A 76 -7.10 -2.94 -7.75
N GLN A 77 -8.09 -3.56 -8.36
CA GLN A 77 -8.98 -4.52 -7.71
C GLN A 77 -8.97 -5.82 -8.50
N PHE A 78 -8.90 -6.93 -7.79
CA PHE A 78 -9.01 -8.26 -8.36
C PHE A 78 -10.33 -8.88 -7.89
N ILE A 79 -11.22 -9.16 -8.82
CA ILE A 79 -12.51 -9.83 -8.54
C ILE A 79 -12.63 -11.00 -9.50
N ASN A 80 -12.80 -12.20 -8.98
CA ASN A 80 -12.99 -13.44 -9.77
C ASN A 80 -11.95 -13.62 -10.89
N GLY A 81 -10.67 -13.36 -10.58
CA GLY A 81 -9.59 -13.49 -11.57
C GLY A 81 -9.47 -12.33 -12.57
N SER A 82 -10.41 -11.40 -12.58
CA SER A 82 -10.37 -10.21 -13.43
C SER A 82 -9.74 -9.03 -12.69
N ARG A 83 -8.75 -8.39 -13.34
CA ARG A 83 -8.09 -7.18 -12.84
C ARG A 83 -8.82 -5.95 -13.33
N SER A 84 -9.37 -5.13 -12.43
CA SER A 84 -9.86 -3.80 -12.72
C SER A 84 -8.90 -2.75 -12.19
N PHE A 85 -8.75 -1.66 -12.93
CA PHE A 85 -7.89 -0.55 -12.60
C PHE A 85 -8.71 0.74 -12.61
N SER A 86 -8.46 1.62 -11.64
CA SER A 86 -9.06 2.95 -11.59
C SER A 86 -8.01 3.97 -11.19
N LYS A 87 -7.85 4.99 -12.01
CA LYS A 87 -7.00 6.15 -11.73
C LYS A 87 -7.87 7.39 -11.67
N LYS A 88 -7.74 8.18 -10.61
CA LYS A 88 -8.50 9.42 -10.39
C LYS A 88 -7.54 10.57 -10.13
N MET A 89 -7.87 11.74 -10.66
CA MET A 89 -7.21 13.01 -10.37
C MET A 89 -8.28 14.05 -10.04
N SER A 90 -8.19 14.67 -8.88
CA SER A 90 -9.18 15.62 -8.38
C SER A 90 -8.56 16.97 -8.03
N PHE A 91 -9.34 18.03 -8.20
CA PHE A 91 -8.98 19.41 -7.85
C PHE A 91 -10.13 20.03 -7.08
N ASP A 92 -9.82 20.78 -6.05
CA ASP A 92 -10.77 21.68 -5.41
C ASP A 92 -10.58 23.05 -6.04
N ILE A 93 -11.63 23.56 -6.68
CA ILE A 93 -11.62 24.81 -7.42
C ILE A 93 -12.73 25.75 -6.92
N VAL A 94 -12.52 27.06 -7.08
CA VAL A 94 -13.51 28.10 -6.79
C VAL A 94 -13.78 28.91 -8.05
N ALA A 95 -15.03 29.32 -8.25
CA ALA A 95 -15.39 30.19 -9.36
C ALA A 95 -15.02 31.64 -9.05
N THR A 96 -14.37 32.34 -10.01
CA THR A 96 -13.97 33.74 -9.89
C THR A 96 -14.95 34.71 -10.52
N LYS A 97 -15.88 34.22 -11.36
CA LYS A 97 -16.91 35.04 -12.06
C LYS A 97 -18.26 34.31 -12.03
N LYS A 98 -19.35 35.12 -12.03
CA LYS A 98 -20.71 34.61 -12.17
C LYS A 98 -20.99 34.23 -13.63
N GLY A 99 -21.83 33.25 -13.84
CA GLY A 99 -22.24 32.80 -15.17
C GLY A 99 -22.31 31.28 -15.31
N VAL A 100 -22.50 30.84 -16.51
CA VAL A 100 -22.49 29.43 -16.88
C VAL A 100 -21.20 29.17 -17.65
N PHE A 101 -20.37 28.25 -17.13
CA PHE A 101 -19.07 27.94 -17.71
C PHE A 101 -18.98 26.46 -18.05
N ASN A 102 -18.31 26.15 -19.13
CA ASN A 102 -17.91 24.81 -19.46
C ASN A 102 -16.45 24.61 -19.01
N LEU A 103 -16.21 23.67 -18.13
CA LEU A 103 -14.85 23.26 -17.77
C LEU A 103 -14.22 22.52 -18.95
N ALA A 104 -12.96 22.87 -19.24
CA ALA A 104 -12.21 22.24 -20.32
C ALA A 104 -11.99 20.75 -20.04
N THR A 105 -11.89 19.97 -21.11
CA THR A 105 -11.65 18.53 -21.06
C THR A 105 -10.22 18.22 -20.60
N ALA A 106 -10.05 17.22 -19.75
CA ALA A 106 -8.74 16.65 -19.46
C ALA A 106 -8.36 15.66 -20.57
N THR A 107 -7.06 15.59 -20.85
CA THR A 107 -6.55 14.65 -21.84
C THR A 107 -5.54 13.69 -21.20
N MET A 108 -5.40 12.51 -21.78
CA MET A 108 -4.40 11.53 -21.38
C MET A 108 -3.88 10.76 -22.59
N LEU A 109 -2.56 10.63 -22.68
CA LEU A 109 -1.95 9.82 -23.74
C LEU A 109 -1.83 8.37 -23.25
N VAL A 110 -2.51 7.45 -23.94
CA VAL A 110 -2.50 6.01 -23.64
C VAL A 110 -2.16 5.25 -24.92
N LYS A 111 -1.06 4.52 -24.92
CA LYS A 111 -0.61 3.71 -26.07
C LYS A 111 -0.66 4.46 -27.43
N GLY A 112 -0.22 5.71 -27.42
CA GLY A 112 -0.21 6.56 -28.63
C GLY A 112 -1.55 7.17 -29.03
N ARG A 113 -2.62 6.94 -28.25
CA ARG A 113 -3.94 7.56 -28.44
C ARG A 113 -4.20 8.62 -27.40
N VAL A 114 -4.74 9.75 -27.80
CA VAL A 114 -5.19 10.80 -26.87
C VAL A 114 -6.62 10.50 -26.50
N LEU A 115 -6.85 10.26 -25.21
CA LEU A 115 -8.19 10.16 -24.62
C LEU A 115 -8.59 11.54 -24.11
N GLU A 116 -9.86 11.89 -24.26
CA GLU A 116 -10.43 13.13 -23.75
C GLU A 116 -11.59 12.84 -22.81
N SER A 117 -11.76 13.70 -21.79
CA SER A 117 -12.91 13.62 -20.90
C SER A 117 -14.15 14.32 -21.51
N ASN A 118 -15.32 13.99 -20.96
CA ASN A 118 -16.50 14.83 -21.18
C ASN A 118 -16.27 16.25 -20.62
N SER A 119 -16.95 17.23 -21.19
CA SER A 119 -17.03 18.59 -20.65
C SER A 119 -18.04 18.66 -19.51
N LEU A 120 -17.77 19.51 -18.51
CA LEU A 120 -18.64 19.74 -17.36
C LEU A 120 -19.20 21.16 -17.43
N LYS A 121 -20.52 21.29 -17.43
CA LYS A 121 -21.22 22.56 -17.37
C LYS A 121 -21.45 22.93 -15.89
N ILE A 122 -20.91 24.08 -15.45
CA ILE A 122 -21.04 24.61 -14.10
C ILE A 122 -21.74 25.95 -14.12
N GLU A 123 -22.83 26.07 -13.39
CA GLU A 123 -23.56 27.30 -13.18
C GLU A 123 -23.07 27.99 -11.91
N VAL A 124 -22.59 29.23 -12.01
CA VAL A 124 -22.10 30.03 -10.88
C VAL A 124 -23.06 31.14 -10.53
N LYS A 125 -23.68 31.09 -9.36
CA LYS A 125 -24.61 32.09 -8.84
C LYS A 125 -23.90 33.12 -7.95
N ALA A 126 -24.55 34.27 -7.77
CA ALA A 126 -23.98 35.37 -6.98
C ALA A 126 -23.78 35.04 -5.52
N GLU A 127 -24.70 34.30 -4.96
CA GLU A 127 -24.63 33.82 -3.58
C GLU A 127 -24.22 32.37 -3.59
N ALA A 128 -23.36 31.98 -2.61
CA ALA A 128 -23.19 30.58 -2.30
C ALA A 128 -24.60 29.99 -2.17
N LEU A 129 -24.87 28.89 -2.90
CA LEU A 129 -26.10 28.14 -2.67
C LEU A 129 -26.06 27.72 -1.18
N ARG A 130 -26.56 28.63 -0.33
CA ARG A 130 -27.02 28.15 0.95
C ARG A 130 -28.04 27.09 0.57
N GLU A 131 -27.66 25.79 0.70
CA GLU A 131 -28.69 24.80 0.94
C GLU A 131 -29.65 25.50 1.90
N ASN A 132 -30.93 25.64 1.51
CA ASN A 132 -31.98 26.09 2.40
C ASN A 132 -32.07 25.14 3.60
N THR A 133 -31.11 25.25 4.46
CA THR A 133 -31.14 24.89 5.85
C THR A 133 -31.39 26.17 6.64
N SER A 134 -32.53 26.81 6.33
CA SER A 134 -33.30 27.41 7.41
C SER A 134 -33.64 26.22 8.31
N THR A 135 -32.81 25.98 9.27
CA THR A 135 -33.26 25.49 10.58
C THR A 135 -32.02 25.07 11.35
N LYS A 136 -31.93 25.59 12.57
CA LYS A 136 -31.24 24.98 13.72
C LYS A 136 -30.07 24.09 13.29
N LYS A 137 -28.83 24.39 13.68
CA LYS A 137 -27.68 23.50 13.54
C LYS A 137 -28.18 22.06 13.66
N SER A 138 -28.45 21.42 12.51
CA SER A 138 -28.90 20.04 12.50
C SER A 138 -27.77 19.25 13.10
N LYS A 139 -28.02 18.64 14.26
CA LYS A 139 -27.02 17.81 14.93
C LYS A 139 -26.50 16.81 13.93
N ALA A 140 -25.19 16.74 13.78
CA ALA A 140 -24.57 15.81 12.86
C ALA A 140 -25.11 14.39 13.09
N SER A 141 -25.42 13.68 12.02
CA SER A 141 -25.89 12.30 12.07
C SER A 141 -24.76 11.31 12.30
N PHE A 142 -23.57 11.66 11.82
CA PHE A 142 -22.31 10.98 12.11
C PHE A 142 -21.15 11.97 11.94
N GLU A 143 -20.06 11.67 12.60
CA GLU A 143 -18.81 12.41 12.54
C GLU A 143 -17.65 11.45 12.29
N VAL A 144 -16.54 11.96 11.79
CA VAL A 144 -15.31 11.18 11.56
C VAL A 144 -14.17 11.86 12.30
N GLU A 145 -13.44 11.10 13.08
CA GLU A 145 -12.35 11.56 13.90
C GLU A 145 -11.07 10.80 13.56
N ILE A 146 -9.94 11.50 13.61
CA ILE A 146 -8.60 10.92 13.63
C ILE A 146 -8.01 11.26 14.98
N LEU A 147 -7.87 10.27 15.82
CA LEU A 147 -7.33 10.41 17.17
C LEU A 147 -5.83 10.06 17.15
N THR A 148 -5.05 10.73 17.97
CA THR A 148 -3.61 10.50 18.06
C THR A 148 -3.22 10.03 19.46
N SER A 149 -2.26 9.12 19.54
CA SER A 149 -1.70 8.64 20.80
C SER A 149 -0.87 9.71 21.53
N LYS A 150 -0.30 10.67 20.78
CA LYS A 150 0.58 11.74 21.29
C LYS A 150 0.25 13.07 20.63
N LYS A 151 0.28 14.16 21.38
CA LYS A 151 0.10 15.53 20.87
C LYS A 151 1.41 16.14 20.35
N SER A 152 2.52 15.61 20.79
CA SER A 152 3.85 16.07 20.43
C SER A 152 4.79 14.85 20.36
N VAL A 153 5.64 14.81 19.36
CA VAL A 153 6.65 13.76 19.13
C VAL A 153 7.92 14.39 18.57
N TYR A 154 9.04 13.70 18.69
CA TYR A 154 10.28 14.07 18.00
C TYR A 154 10.30 13.52 16.58
N VAL A 155 11.11 14.12 15.71
CA VAL A 155 11.42 13.58 14.39
C VAL A 155 11.93 12.14 14.58
N GLY A 156 11.34 11.18 13.84
CA GLY A 156 11.68 9.77 13.95
C GLY A 156 10.97 9.01 15.08
N GLU A 157 10.25 9.69 15.98
CA GLU A 157 9.49 9.04 17.05
C GLU A 157 8.15 8.50 16.53
N PRO A 158 7.83 7.20 16.74
CA PRO A 158 6.56 6.63 16.31
C PRO A 158 5.36 7.18 17.09
N LEU A 159 4.25 7.42 16.40
CA LEU A 159 2.94 7.69 17.00
C LEU A 159 1.87 6.84 16.30
N VAL A 160 0.77 6.60 17.01
CA VAL A 160 -0.37 5.84 16.47
C VAL A 160 -1.54 6.76 16.23
N LEU A 161 -2.15 6.63 15.07
CA LEU A 161 -3.40 7.28 14.69
C LEU A 161 -4.52 6.25 14.68
N LEU A 162 -5.63 6.57 15.35
CA LEU A 162 -6.85 5.78 15.35
C LEU A 162 -7.92 6.49 14.52
N PHE A 163 -8.52 5.78 13.60
CA PHE A 163 -9.60 6.28 12.74
C PHE A 163 -10.94 5.80 13.27
N ARG A 164 -11.79 6.75 13.63
CA ARG A 164 -13.08 6.52 14.29
C ARG A 164 -14.22 7.19 13.54
N ALA A 165 -15.32 6.48 13.38
CA ALA A 165 -16.61 7.06 13.04
C ALA A 165 -17.50 7.12 14.28
N VAL A 166 -18.07 8.29 14.56
CA VAL A 166 -19.01 8.53 15.66
C VAL A 166 -20.40 8.58 15.05
N LEU A 167 -21.23 7.56 15.28
CA LEU A 167 -22.54 7.37 14.66
C LEU A 167 -23.63 7.74 15.67
N PHE A 168 -24.31 8.85 15.45
CA PHE A 168 -25.39 9.33 16.30
C PHE A 168 -26.77 8.81 15.86
N ASP A 169 -26.93 8.53 14.57
CA ASP A 169 -28.16 8.02 13.98
C ASP A 169 -27.89 6.64 13.34
N GLN A 170 -28.92 5.98 12.82
CA GLN A 170 -28.73 4.76 12.04
C GLN A 170 -28.02 5.08 10.73
N VAL A 171 -26.88 4.46 10.55
CA VAL A 171 -26.00 4.66 9.40
C VAL A 171 -25.76 3.33 8.70
N ARG A 172 -25.79 3.35 7.36
CA ARG A 172 -25.50 2.21 6.50
C ARG A 172 -24.50 2.62 5.40
N ASP A 173 -23.89 1.63 4.78
CA ASP A 173 -23.04 1.81 3.59
C ASP A 173 -21.93 2.86 3.79
N LEU A 174 -21.13 2.69 4.86
CA LEU A 174 -19.94 3.52 5.09
C LEU A 174 -18.92 3.27 3.97
N THR A 175 -18.60 4.32 3.22
CA THR A 175 -17.66 4.28 2.11
C THR A 175 -16.59 5.35 2.27
N ILE A 176 -15.32 4.96 2.24
CA ILE A 176 -14.22 5.93 2.27
C ILE A 176 -14.10 6.57 0.89
N LEU A 177 -14.39 7.87 0.81
CA LEU A 177 -14.25 8.67 -0.41
C LEU A 177 -12.82 9.13 -0.62
N GLN A 178 -12.14 9.49 0.47
CA GLN A 178 -10.76 9.94 0.47
C GLN A 178 -10.04 9.36 1.66
N GLN A 179 -8.95 8.62 1.40
CA GLN A 179 -8.07 8.16 2.46
C GLN A 179 -7.13 9.29 2.90
N PRO A 180 -6.78 9.36 4.19
CA PRO A 180 -5.78 10.30 4.66
C PRO A 180 -4.42 9.91 4.10
N ASN A 181 -3.71 10.89 3.57
CA ASN A 181 -2.33 10.75 3.14
C ASN A 181 -1.50 11.81 3.86
N PHE A 182 -0.57 11.36 4.69
CA PHE A 182 0.27 12.24 5.51
C PHE A 182 1.56 12.56 4.78
N GLU A 183 2.01 13.81 4.93
CA GLU A 183 3.23 14.31 4.30
C GLU A 183 4.46 14.09 5.20
N ASN A 184 5.60 13.76 4.58
CA ASN A 184 6.88 13.60 5.27
C ASN A 184 6.85 12.62 6.44
N VAL A 185 6.17 11.50 6.26
CA VAL A 185 6.08 10.42 7.24
C VAL A 185 6.26 9.05 6.60
N LEU A 186 6.82 8.13 7.33
CA LEU A 186 6.66 6.71 7.09
C LEU A 186 5.37 6.27 7.77
N GLN A 187 4.49 5.56 7.07
CA GLN A 187 3.25 5.04 7.65
C GLN A 187 3.13 3.54 7.43
N GLN A 188 2.71 2.87 8.49
CA GLN A 188 2.45 1.44 8.52
C GLN A 188 1.04 1.19 9.03
N GLN A 189 0.23 0.48 8.27
CA GLN A 189 -1.07 0.01 8.74
C GLN A 189 -0.85 -1.09 9.78
N LEU A 190 -1.55 -0.98 10.91
CA LEU A 190 -1.51 -1.99 11.96
C LEU A 190 -2.55 -3.07 11.71
N ASP A 191 -2.24 -4.28 12.16
CA ASP A 191 -3.26 -5.34 12.25
C ASP A 191 -4.25 -4.96 13.36
N PHE A 192 -5.43 -4.52 12.93
CA PHE A 192 -6.45 -3.99 13.83
C PHE A 192 -7.81 -4.59 13.51
N LYS A 193 -8.40 -5.21 14.51
CA LYS A 193 -9.77 -5.70 14.41
C LYS A 193 -10.73 -4.56 14.70
N GLN A 194 -11.61 -4.28 13.76
CA GLN A 194 -12.66 -3.28 13.91
C GLN A 194 -13.45 -3.51 15.21
N THR A 195 -13.66 -2.45 15.97
CA THR A 195 -14.41 -2.48 17.23
C THR A 195 -15.51 -1.45 17.22
N SER A 196 -16.62 -1.78 17.88
CA SER A 196 -17.71 -0.85 18.09
C SER A 196 -18.15 -0.86 19.54
N LYS A 197 -18.38 0.32 20.10
CA LYS A 197 -18.98 0.47 21.44
C LYS A 197 -19.99 1.59 21.45
N ARG A 198 -20.98 1.48 22.31
CA ARG A 198 -21.97 2.53 22.51
C ARG A 198 -21.56 3.39 23.72
N GLU A 199 -21.53 4.71 23.52
CA GLU A 199 -21.03 5.66 24.51
C GLU A 199 -21.79 6.97 24.42
N SER A 200 -21.84 7.71 25.54
CA SER A 200 -22.42 9.05 25.58
C SER A 200 -21.39 10.07 25.08
N VAL A 201 -21.70 10.78 23.99
CA VAL A 201 -20.87 11.84 23.41
C VAL A 201 -21.64 13.17 23.57
N GLY A 202 -21.21 13.99 24.51
CA GLY A 202 -21.99 15.17 24.96
C GLY A 202 -23.36 14.76 25.48
N ASN A 203 -24.43 15.33 24.91
CA ASN A 203 -25.81 15.03 25.31
C ASN A 203 -26.49 13.97 24.41
N ARG A 204 -25.72 13.15 23.68
CA ARG A 204 -26.27 12.14 22.79
C ARG A 204 -25.55 10.81 22.96
N THR A 205 -26.29 9.73 22.85
CA THR A 205 -25.69 8.41 22.74
C THR A 205 -25.24 8.19 21.31
N ALA A 206 -24.01 7.74 21.14
CA ALA A 206 -23.42 7.43 19.85
C ALA A 206 -22.81 6.02 19.84
N THR A 207 -22.74 5.41 18.67
CA THR A 207 -21.91 4.23 18.44
C THR A 207 -20.55 4.69 17.92
N LEU A 208 -19.49 4.41 18.68
CA LEU A 208 -18.12 4.65 18.29
C LEU A 208 -17.64 3.44 17.52
N LEU A 209 -17.29 3.63 16.26
CA LEU A 209 -16.79 2.61 15.36
C LEU A 209 -15.33 2.89 15.05
N ASP A 210 -14.42 2.15 15.68
CA ASP A 210 -13.00 2.19 15.36
C ASP A 210 -12.75 1.23 14.20
N PHE A 211 -12.25 1.74 13.07
CA PHE A 211 -12.18 0.96 11.84
C PHE A 211 -10.80 0.83 11.22
N ASP A 212 -9.83 1.67 11.61
CA ASP A 212 -8.44 1.58 11.14
C ASP A 212 -7.48 2.15 12.19
N LYS A 213 -6.26 1.60 12.25
CA LYS A 213 -5.14 2.14 13.02
C LYS A 213 -3.90 2.17 12.16
N ARG A 214 -3.16 3.27 12.26
CA ARG A 214 -1.88 3.44 11.56
C ARG A 214 -0.80 3.92 12.50
N LEU A 215 0.35 3.32 12.37
CA LEU A 215 1.57 3.83 12.97
C LEU A 215 2.22 4.80 11.99
N VAL A 216 2.62 5.96 12.47
CA VAL A 216 3.21 7.03 11.68
C VAL A 216 4.53 7.43 12.32
N ILE A 217 5.58 7.57 11.51
CA ILE A 217 6.91 8.03 11.94
C ILE A 217 7.26 9.28 11.12
N PRO A 218 7.22 10.47 11.69
CA PRO A 218 7.54 11.70 10.99
C PRO A 218 9.05 11.83 10.77
N ASN A 219 9.43 12.30 9.57
CA ASN A 219 10.83 12.47 9.18
C ASN A 219 11.28 13.92 9.05
N LYS A 220 10.37 14.89 9.28
CA LYS A 220 10.67 16.32 9.30
C LYS A 220 10.00 17.03 10.48
N PRO A 221 10.64 18.06 11.07
CA PRO A 221 10.03 18.85 12.13
C PRO A 221 8.90 19.74 11.59
N GLY A 222 7.99 20.15 12.48
CA GLY A 222 6.85 21.00 12.16
C GLY A 222 5.54 20.50 12.75
N THR A 223 4.45 20.57 11.98
CA THR A 223 3.14 20.01 12.34
C THR A 223 2.78 18.89 11.37
N LEU A 224 2.13 17.86 11.87
CA LEU A 224 1.62 16.79 11.02
C LEU A 224 0.63 17.35 10.01
N LYS A 225 0.94 17.21 8.73
CA LYS A 225 0.13 17.68 7.60
C LYS A 225 -0.27 16.50 6.71
N GLY A 226 -1.30 16.74 5.92
CA GLY A 226 -1.75 15.76 4.92
C GLY A 226 -3.18 16.03 4.47
N GLN A 227 -3.77 15.06 3.80
CA GLN A 227 -5.15 15.11 3.33
C GLN A 227 -6.09 14.57 4.40
N SER A 228 -7.24 15.22 4.56
CA SER A 228 -8.29 14.77 5.48
C SER A 228 -8.92 13.47 5.03
N LEU A 229 -9.40 12.68 5.97
CA LEU A 229 -10.24 11.52 5.72
C LEU A 229 -11.66 11.98 5.37
N GLN A 230 -12.23 11.46 4.27
CA GLN A 230 -13.65 11.70 3.93
C GLN A 230 -14.39 10.37 3.83
N ILE A 231 -15.52 10.29 4.53
CA ILE A 231 -16.39 9.13 4.54
C ILE A 231 -17.79 9.56 4.11
N SER A 232 -18.37 8.84 3.17
CA SER A 232 -19.78 8.90 2.81
C SER A 232 -20.53 7.79 3.54
N ALA A 233 -21.71 8.11 4.04
CA ALA A 233 -22.59 7.15 4.68
C ALA A 233 -24.06 7.44 4.35
N LYS A 234 -24.88 6.41 4.23
CA LYS A 234 -26.33 6.55 4.13
C LYS A 234 -26.94 6.67 5.53
N VAL A 235 -27.48 7.83 5.82
CA VAL A 235 -28.07 8.16 7.12
C VAL A 235 -29.59 8.09 7.03
N GLN A 236 -30.20 7.48 8.02
CA GLN A 236 -31.66 7.42 8.15
C GLN A 236 -32.21 8.81 8.51
N VAL A 237 -33.13 9.31 7.70
CA VAL A 237 -33.83 10.58 7.92
C VAL A 237 -35.34 10.35 7.81
N PRO A 238 -36.16 11.04 8.61
CA PRO A 238 -37.63 10.98 8.48
C PRO A 238 -38.04 11.45 7.06
N SER A 239 -38.86 10.67 6.37
CA SER A 239 -39.34 11.01 5.01
C SER A 239 -40.50 12.01 5.02
N GLY A 240 -41.08 12.29 6.15
CA GLY A 240 -42.32 13.05 6.29
C GLY A 240 -43.58 12.30 5.82
N ARG A 241 -43.42 11.09 5.28
CA ARG A 241 -44.50 10.21 4.84
C ARG A 241 -44.86 9.21 5.93
N ARG A 242 -46.10 8.74 5.94
CA ARG A 242 -46.56 7.64 6.77
C ARG A 242 -46.91 6.46 5.88
N ASP A 243 -46.75 5.26 6.41
CA ASP A 243 -47.20 4.04 5.75
C ASP A 243 -48.72 3.85 5.90
N PHE A 244 -49.24 2.75 5.34
CA PHE A 244 -50.66 2.39 5.42
C PHE A 244 -51.19 2.28 6.85
N PHE A 245 -50.34 1.95 7.83
CA PHE A 245 -50.65 1.83 9.25
C PHE A 245 -50.41 3.13 10.02
N GLY A 246 -50.09 4.23 9.35
CA GLY A 246 -49.80 5.53 9.98
C GLY A 246 -48.43 5.64 10.62
N MET A 247 -47.54 4.66 10.44
CA MET A 247 -46.20 4.69 10.99
C MET A 247 -45.28 5.60 10.13
N PRO A 248 -44.40 6.39 10.75
CA PRO A 248 -43.50 7.26 10.02
C PRO A 248 -42.52 6.44 9.16
N MET A 249 -42.45 6.76 7.87
CA MET A 249 -41.50 6.17 6.95
C MET A 249 -40.17 6.92 7.01
N ASN A 250 -39.08 6.17 6.94
CA ASN A 250 -37.74 6.72 6.93
C ASN A 250 -37.07 6.48 5.55
N ASN A 251 -36.32 7.46 5.10
CA ASN A 251 -35.48 7.37 3.91
C ASN A 251 -34.00 7.35 4.32
N PHE A 252 -33.15 6.81 3.44
CA PHE A 252 -31.70 6.89 3.60
C PHE A 252 -31.14 7.94 2.65
N VAL A 253 -30.43 8.94 3.19
CA VAL A 253 -29.80 10.01 2.42
C VAL A 253 -28.29 9.90 2.59
N ALA A 254 -27.56 10.00 1.49
CA ALA A 254 -26.09 10.03 1.55
C ALA A 254 -25.62 11.36 2.16
N LYS A 255 -24.79 11.26 3.18
CA LYS A 255 -24.09 12.38 3.82
C LYS A 255 -22.60 12.12 3.84
N VAL A 256 -21.78 13.16 3.81
CA VAL A 256 -20.32 13.10 3.88
C VAL A 256 -19.86 13.75 5.17
N ALA A 257 -18.95 13.08 5.88
CA ALA A 257 -18.24 13.64 7.01
C ALA A 257 -16.73 13.65 6.73
N THR A 258 -16.06 14.66 7.28
CA THR A 258 -14.62 14.86 7.10
C THR A 258 -13.92 14.79 8.44
N GLY A 259 -13.01 13.81 8.59
CA GLY A 259 -12.12 13.69 9.73
C GLY A 259 -10.89 14.59 9.52
N LYS A 260 -10.73 15.56 10.40
CA LYS A 260 -9.59 16.48 10.37
C LYS A 260 -8.32 15.76 10.86
N ILE A 261 -7.18 16.10 10.27
CA ILE A 261 -5.88 15.65 10.77
C ILE A 261 -5.65 16.23 12.16
N PRO A 262 -5.25 15.42 13.15
CA PRO A 262 -4.95 15.92 14.48
C PRO A 262 -3.73 16.87 14.43
N SER A 263 -3.78 17.92 15.22
CA SER A 263 -2.63 18.81 15.38
C SER A 263 -1.59 18.14 16.25
N VAL A 264 -0.58 17.53 15.61
CA VAL A 264 0.57 16.93 16.28
C VAL A 264 1.79 17.78 15.98
N ILE A 265 2.51 18.19 17.03
CA ILE A 265 3.75 18.96 16.94
C ILE A 265 4.91 17.97 16.78
N ILE A 266 5.70 18.13 15.74
CA ILE A 266 6.90 17.32 15.48
C ILE A 266 8.10 18.18 15.84
N LYS A 267 8.71 17.88 16.99
CA LYS A 267 9.89 18.57 17.50
C LYS A 267 11.15 18.13 16.75
N PRO A 268 12.09 19.01 16.44
CA PRO A 268 13.43 18.60 16.01
C PRO A 268 14.14 17.89 17.16
N LEU A 269 15.12 17.04 16.84
CA LEU A 269 16.01 16.50 17.85
C LEU A 269 16.84 17.63 18.47
N PRO A 270 17.15 17.58 19.79
CA PRO A 270 17.95 18.62 20.46
C PRO A 270 19.32 18.86 19.81
N SER A 271 19.78 20.10 19.87
CA SER A 271 21.11 20.49 19.41
C SER A 271 21.97 20.92 20.62
N PRO A 272 23.30 20.64 20.63
CA PRO A 272 24.06 19.97 19.59
C PRO A 272 23.81 18.46 19.53
N LYS A 273 23.80 17.92 18.32
CA LYS A 273 23.73 16.47 18.10
C LYS A 273 25.13 15.86 18.29
N PRO A 274 25.31 14.80 19.13
CA PRO A 274 26.58 14.11 19.28
C PRO A 274 27.11 13.56 17.93
N GLU A 275 28.42 13.60 17.74
CA GLU A 275 29.08 13.13 16.50
C GLU A 275 28.86 11.63 16.28
N ASP A 276 28.88 10.84 17.36
CA ASP A 276 28.70 9.40 17.37
C ASP A 276 27.24 8.95 17.49
N TYR A 277 26.28 9.86 17.22
CA TYR A 277 24.85 9.53 17.25
C TYR A 277 24.49 8.46 16.22
N SER A 278 24.03 7.33 16.72
CA SER A 278 23.72 6.13 15.93
C SER A 278 22.44 6.17 15.11
N GLY A 279 21.65 7.22 15.20
CA GLY A 279 20.32 7.28 14.57
C GLY A 279 19.19 6.62 15.38
N GLY A 280 19.50 6.02 16.53
CA GLY A 280 18.51 5.39 17.41
C GLY A 280 17.59 6.41 18.08
N ILE A 281 16.26 6.18 18.03
CA ILE A 281 15.25 7.06 18.65
C ILE A 281 14.22 6.20 19.37
N GLY A 282 14.06 6.40 20.67
CA GLY A 282 13.10 5.65 21.47
C GLY A 282 13.64 5.30 22.86
N GLU A 283 13.15 4.22 23.42
CA GLU A 283 13.67 3.58 24.64
C GLU A 283 14.36 2.29 24.21
N LEU A 284 15.67 2.40 23.98
CA LEU A 284 16.49 1.36 23.38
C LEU A 284 17.56 0.89 24.35
N ASN A 285 17.95 -0.38 24.21
CA ASN A 285 19.04 -0.99 24.92
C ASN A 285 20.07 -1.52 23.92
N PHE A 286 21.34 -1.56 24.34
CA PHE A 286 22.47 -2.01 23.54
C PHE A 286 23.21 -3.10 24.32
N VAL A 287 23.32 -4.28 23.73
CA VAL A 287 23.98 -5.44 24.33
C VAL A 287 25.05 -5.94 23.38
N ARG A 288 26.24 -6.24 23.94
CA ARG A 288 27.36 -6.87 23.23
C ARG A 288 27.66 -8.20 23.88
N GLU A 289 27.79 -9.25 23.10
CA GLU A 289 28.09 -10.60 23.54
C GLU A 289 29.15 -11.24 22.66
N LEU A 290 30.13 -11.86 23.26
CA LEU A 290 31.14 -12.67 22.60
C LEU A 290 30.79 -14.14 22.74
N SER A 291 30.76 -14.88 21.62
CA SER A 291 30.34 -16.29 21.62
C SER A 291 31.24 -17.18 22.50
N ARG A 292 32.54 -16.86 22.57
CA ARG A 292 33.54 -17.56 23.38
C ARG A 292 34.60 -16.59 23.88
N LYS A 293 35.19 -16.84 25.03
CA LYS A 293 36.31 -16.07 25.60
C LYS A 293 37.68 -16.74 25.40
N GLU A 294 37.68 -17.99 24.92
CA GLU A 294 38.87 -18.77 24.63
C GLU A 294 38.69 -19.49 23.31
N VAL A 295 39.69 -19.44 22.43
CA VAL A 295 39.66 -20.02 21.09
C VAL A 295 41.07 -20.38 20.64
N ASN A 296 41.17 -21.23 19.61
CA ASN A 296 42.41 -21.49 18.88
C ASN A 296 42.67 -20.45 17.81
N GLY A 297 43.93 -20.25 17.43
CA GLY A 297 44.25 -19.40 16.28
C GLY A 297 43.56 -19.89 15.00
N ASN A 298 43.16 -18.95 14.15
CA ASN A 298 42.37 -19.17 12.93
C ASN A 298 40.95 -19.77 13.16
N GLU A 299 40.54 -19.97 14.41
CA GLU A 299 39.15 -20.35 14.71
C GLU A 299 38.27 -19.10 14.81
N SER A 300 37.14 -19.11 14.14
CA SER A 300 36.26 -17.97 14.11
C SER A 300 35.46 -17.76 15.40
N ILE A 301 35.28 -16.53 15.80
CA ILE A 301 34.48 -16.06 16.93
C ILE A 301 33.40 -15.12 16.44
N THR A 302 32.21 -15.23 16.99
CA THR A 302 31.15 -14.29 16.70
C THR A 302 31.02 -13.26 17.81
N LEU A 303 31.15 -11.99 17.44
CA LEU A 303 30.77 -10.85 18.26
C LEU A 303 29.37 -10.41 17.86
N LYS A 304 28.43 -10.60 18.76
CA LYS A 304 27.03 -10.25 18.58
C LYS A 304 26.72 -8.91 19.23
N ILE A 305 26.18 -7.97 18.45
CA ILE A 305 25.71 -6.69 18.92
C ILE A 305 24.21 -6.63 18.69
N ARG A 306 23.46 -6.46 19.78
CA ARG A 306 21.99 -6.43 19.74
C ARG A 306 21.48 -5.11 20.27
N ILE A 307 20.65 -4.44 19.46
CA ILE A 307 19.93 -3.23 19.80
C ILE A 307 18.46 -3.60 19.88
N GLU A 308 17.87 -3.47 21.06
CA GLU A 308 16.48 -3.89 21.30
C GLU A 308 15.72 -2.85 22.10
N GLY A 309 14.38 -2.91 22.03
CA GLY A 309 13.53 -2.00 22.79
C GLY A 309 12.29 -1.53 22.06
N THR A 310 11.90 -0.29 22.35
CA THR A 310 10.74 0.38 21.73
C THR A 310 11.20 1.68 21.09
N GLY A 311 11.01 1.82 19.78
CA GLY A 311 11.49 3.00 19.06
C GLY A 311 11.60 2.80 17.56
N ASN A 312 12.32 3.69 16.91
CA ASN A 312 12.55 3.63 15.47
C ASN A 312 13.84 2.87 15.16
N PHE A 313 13.70 1.72 14.53
CA PHE A 313 14.82 0.89 14.08
C PHE A 313 15.28 1.19 12.64
N ASN A 314 14.50 1.95 11.88
CA ASN A 314 14.80 2.19 10.46
C ASN A 314 15.99 3.14 10.24
N THR A 315 16.26 3.99 11.23
CA THR A 315 17.34 4.99 11.18
C THR A 315 18.62 4.54 11.87
N LEU A 316 18.66 3.31 12.41
CA LEU A 316 19.85 2.77 13.08
C LEU A 316 20.97 2.55 12.08
N SER A 317 22.13 3.13 12.39
CA SER A 317 23.39 2.83 11.70
C SER A 317 23.96 1.51 12.20
N VAL A 318 24.75 0.84 11.38
CA VAL A 318 25.55 -0.32 11.78
C VAL A 318 26.56 0.17 12.85
N PRO A 319 26.62 -0.48 14.03
CA PRO A 319 27.61 -0.11 15.05
C PRO A 319 29.02 -0.27 14.50
N HIS A 320 29.83 0.78 14.62
CA HIS A 320 31.22 0.72 14.17
C HIS A 320 32.06 -0.08 15.17
N LEU A 321 32.66 -1.17 14.70
CA LEU A 321 33.61 -1.95 15.47
C LEU A 321 35.03 -1.44 15.20
N ILE A 322 35.73 -1.04 16.26
CA ILE A 322 37.18 -0.79 16.16
C ILE A 322 37.87 -2.15 16.01
N GLU A 323 38.49 -2.38 14.85
CA GLU A 323 39.16 -3.64 14.55
C GLU A 323 40.34 -3.89 15.51
N PRO A 324 40.33 -4.99 16.26
CA PRO A 324 41.46 -5.32 17.09
C PRO A 324 42.65 -5.74 16.22
N GLN A 325 43.84 -5.29 16.59
CA GLN A 325 45.05 -5.72 15.85
C GLN A 325 45.24 -7.25 15.92
N GLY A 326 45.58 -7.86 14.81
CA GLY A 326 45.78 -9.28 14.71
C GLY A 326 44.50 -10.11 14.53
N PHE A 327 43.42 -9.47 14.12
CA PHE A 327 42.19 -10.13 13.74
C PHE A 327 41.81 -9.80 12.29
N ASP A 328 41.27 -10.80 11.61
CA ASP A 328 40.49 -10.53 10.40
C ASP A 328 39.04 -10.35 10.83
N VAL A 329 38.49 -9.18 10.46
CA VAL A 329 37.12 -8.80 10.77
C VAL A 329 36.30 -8.79 9.50
N TYR A 330 35.23 -9.54 9.49
CA TYR A 330 34.32 -9.62 8.34
C TYR A 330 33.09 -8.73 8.55
N ASP A 331 32.52 -8.25 7.47
CA ASP A 331 31.28 -7.46 7.50
C ASP A 331 30.17 -8.19 8.27
N PRO A 332 29.41 -7.49 9.12
CA PRO A 332 28.43 -8.13 9.96
C PRO A 332 27.24 -8.65 9.15
N LYS A 333 26.83 -9.87 9.47
CA LYS A 333 25.48 -10.34 9.14
C LYS A 333 24.49 -9.64 10.06
N PHE A 334 23.31 -9.26 9.54
CA PHE A 334 22.29 -8.68 10.38
C PHE A 334 21.01 -9.52 10.39
N ASN A 335 20.36 -9.53 11.53
CA ASN A 335 19.05 -10.13 11.74
C ASN A 335 18.16 -9.12 12.46
N GLU A 336 16.87 -9.08 12.12
CA GLU A 336 15.94 -8.19 12.78
C GLU A 336 14.57 -8.85 13.01
N ASN A 337 13.96 -8.49 14.13
CA ASN A 337 12.58 -8.83 14.42
C ASN A 337 11.87 -7.59 14.93
N ILE A 338 11.21 -6.87 14.01
CA ILE A 338 10.55 -5.60 14.28
C ILE A 338 9.04 -5.80 14.16
N ARG A 339 8.31 -5.41 15.19
CA ARG A 339 6.86 -5.50 15.27
C ARG A 339 6.24 -4.12 15.40
N TYR A 340 5.34 -3.81 14.51
CA TYR A 340 4.54 -2.60 14.55
C TYR A 340 3.26 -2.90 15.35
N THR A 341 3.08 -2.19 16.44
CA THR A 341 1.96 -2.43 17.37
C THR A 341 1.25 -1.14 17.75
N GLU A 342 0.10 -1.26 18.39
CA GLU A 342 -0.63 -0.11 18.94
C GLU A 342 0.16 0.68 20.01
N ARG A 343 1.19 0.08 20.60
CA ARG A 343 2.08 0.71 21.58
C ARG A 343 3.33 1.33 20.95
N GLY A 344 3.45 1.27 19.63
CA GLY A 344 4.60 1.73 18.86
C GLY A 344 5.35 0.59 18.18
N VAL A 345 6.58 0.87 17.78
CA VAL A 345 7.48 -0.10 17.14
C VAL A 345 8.33 -0.76 18.20
N ARG A 346 8.33 -2.08 18.27
CA ARG A 346 9.09 -2.86 19.22
C ARG A 346 9.84 -3.98 18.53
N GLY A 347 11.04 -4.26 18.99
CA GLY A 347 11.81 -5.36 18.43
C GLY A 347 13.28 -5.26 18.72
N TYR A 348 14.05 -5.88 17.85
CA TYR A 348 15.52 -5.81 17.91
C TYR A 348 16.12 -5.81 16.50
N LYS A 349 17.33 -5.24 16.39
CA LYS A 349 18.31 -5.47 15.33
C LYS A 349 19.56 -6.07 15.93
N GLU A 350 20.08 -7.10 15.29
CA GLU A 350 21.24 -7.84 15.72
C GLU A 350 22.28 -7.87 14.61
N PHE A 351 23.52 -7.56 14.95
CA PHE A 351 24.67 -7.54 14.06
C PHE A 351 25.68 -8.56 14.55
N GLU A 352 26.03 -9.51 13.69
CA GLU A 352 26.95 -10.59 13.98
C GLU A 352 28.24 -10.40 13.20
N TYR A 353 29.28 -9.92 13.89
CA TYR A 353 30.64 -9.81 13.35
C TYR A 353 31.38 -11.09 13.51
N LEU A 354 32.01 -11.58 12.46
CA LEU A 354 32.90 -12.71 12.50
C LEU A 354 34.31 -12.18 12.65
N LEU A 355 34.99 -12.63 13.75
CA LEU A 355 36.37 -12.27 14.09
C LEU A 355 37.22 -13.52 14.01
N VAL A 356 38.39 -13.45 13.32
CA VAL A 356 39.33 -14.56 13.23
C VAL A 356 40.69 -14.11 13.73
N PRO A 357 41.14 -14.57 14.91
CA PRO A 357 42.45 -14.21 15.45
C PRO A 357 43.57 -14.91 14.68
N GLN A 358 44.61 -14.16 14.33
CA GLN A 358 45.78 -14.66 13.58
C GLN A 358 46.92 -15.11 14.50
N PHE A 359 46.99 -14.58 15.73
CA PHE A 359 48.10 -14.78 16.64
C PHE A 359 47.63 -15.32 17.99
N LYS A 360 48.50 -16.13 18.61
CA LYS A 360 48.37 -16.58 20.01
C LYS A 360 48.55 -15.38 20.96
N GLY A 361 47.76 -15.31 22.01
CA GLY A 361 47.89 -14.27 23.01
C GLY A 361 46.58 -13.90 23.70
N THR A 362 46.67 -12.91 24.59
CA THR A 362 45.49 -12.34 25.24
C THR A 362 45.18 -10.99 24.57
N PHE A 363 44.00 -10.89 24.04
CA PHE A 363 43.54 -9.70 23.34
C PHE A 363 42.39 -9.03 24.11
N ILE A 364 42.39 -7.72 24.13
CA ILE A 364 41.30 -6.93 24.71
C ILE A 364 40.50 -6.34 23.59
N LEU A 365 39.26 -6.77 23.46
CA LEU A 365 38.25 -6.09 22.63
C LEU A 365 37.82 -4.82 23.38
N PRO A 366 38.09 -3.63 22.87
CA PRO A 366 37.87 -2.38 23.62
C PRO A 366 36.39 -2.20 23.97
N GLN A 367 36.13 -1.38 24.96
CA GLN A 367 34.77 -0.97 25.27
C GLN A 367 34.12 -0.31 24.04
N MET A 368 32.80 -0.44 23.90
CA MET A 368 32.03 0.08 22.81
C MET A 368 30.96 1.02 23.35
N THR A 369 30.91 2.23 22.83
CA THR A 369 29.87 3.19 23.19
C THR A 369 28.83 3.29 22.08
N TRP A 370 27.59 3.48 22.45
CA TRP A 370 26.48 3.63 21.55
C TRP A 370 25.56 4.76 22.00
N VAL A 371 25.41 5.79 21.14
CA VAL A 371 24.67 7.00 21.47
C VAL A 371 23.34 7.02 20.72
N TYR A 372 22.25 7.23 21.44
CA TYR A 372 20.91 7.30 20.88
C TYR A 372 20.09 8.41 21.57
N PHE A 373 18.96 8.77 20.96
CA PHE A 373 18.04 9.74 21.56
C PHE A 373 16.95 9.02 22.33
N ASN A 374 16.91 9.19 23.64
CA ASN A 374 15.89 8.64 24.53
C ASN A 374 14.67 9.57 24.56
N THR A 375 13.55 9.12 24.00
CA THR A 375 12.32 9.93 23.91
C THR A 375 11.59 10.08 25.24
N GLY A 376 11.76 9.12 26.17
CA GLY A 376 11.20 9.22 27.51
C GLY A 376 11.94 10.21 28.41
N LYS A 377 13.26 10.34 28.22
CA LYS A 377 14.12 11.29 28.96
C LYS A 377 14.39 12.60 28.19
N GLU A 378 13.95 12.68 26.97
CA GLU A 378 14.12 13.83 26.04
C GLU A 378 15.59 14.27 25.88
N ARG A 379 16.54 13.35 25.89
CA ARG A 379 17.99 13.61 25.78
C ARG A 379 18.73 12.51 25.07
N TYR A 380 19.92 12.81 24.60
CA TYR A 380 20.85 11.79 24.14
C TYR A 380 21.38 10.98 25.31
N GLU A 381 21.42 9.67 25.17
CA GLU A 381 21.99 8.75 26.13
C GLU A 381 23.07 7.90 25.47
N THR A 382 24.12 7.64 26.24
CA THR A 382 25.23 6.78 25.84
C THR A 382 25.14 5.49 26.64
N ILE A 383 25.09 4.36 25.96
CA ILE A 383 25.22 3.03 26.56
C ILE A 383 26.61 2.54 26.25
N THR A 384 27.30 2.03 27.26
CA THR A 384 28.65 1.51 27.13
C THR A 384 28.63 0.00 27.39
N ALA A 385 29.06 -0.79 26.40
CA ALA A 385 29.41 -2.19 26.59
C ALA A 385 30.85 -2.29 27.01
N SER A 386 31.10 -2.98 28.12
CA SER A 386 32.44 -3.16 28.71
C SER A 386 33.40 -3.85 27.74
N ALA A 387 34.70 -3.66 27.95
CA ALA A 387 35.74 -4.41 27.26
C ALA A 387 35.63 -5.90 27.56
N ASP A 388 35.89 -6.74 26.57
CA ASP A 388 35.95 -8.20 26.70
C ASP A 388 37.40 -8.66 26.51
N THR A 389 37.78 -9.65 27.28
CA THR A 389 39.08 -10.33 27.12
C THR A 389 38.89 -11.64 26.37
N LEU A 390 39.70 -11.82 25.35
CA LEU A 390 39.76 -13.02 24.54
C LEU A 390 41.12 -13.66 24.65
N VAL A 391 41.18 -14.94 24.96
CA VAL A 391 42.41 -15.75 25.04
C VAL A 391 42.50 -16.63 23.80
N VAL A 392 43.57 -16.48 23.04
CA VAL A 392 43.89 -17.34 21.90
C VAL A 392 44.99 -18.30 22.36
N VAL A 393 44.64 -19.59 22.56
CA VAL A 393 45.52 -20.59 23.19
C VAL A 393 46.53 -21.19 22.24
N ASP A 394 46.24 -21.20 20.94
CA ASP A 394 47.12 -21.73 19.88
C ASP A 394 47.14 -20.77 18.69
N GLY A 395 48.20 -20.81 17.86
CA GLY A 395 48.42 -19.93 16.74
C GLY A 395 49.86 -19.45 16.63
N ALA A 396 50.14 -18.60 15.63
CA ALA A 396 51.45 -17.99 15.46
C ALA A 396 51.76 -17.08 16.66
N PRO A 397 53.03 -17.07 17.18
CA PRO A 397 53.42 -16.15 18.26
C PRO A 397 53.20 -14.70 17.84
N THR A 398 52.74 -13.87 18.81
CA THR A 398 52.53 -12.43 18.58
C THR A 398 53.85 -11.77 18.20
N GLY A 399 53.91 -11.06 17.10
CA GLY A 399 55.13 -10.40 16.61
C GLY A 399 55.96 -11.22 15.64
N THR A 400 55.56 -12.43 15.30
CA THR A 400 56.21 -13.20 14.23
C THR A 400 55.59 -12.78 12.90
N PRO A 401 56.37 -12.23 11.94
CA PRO A 401 55.86 -12.01 10.60
C PRO A 401 55.34 -13.33 10.03
N LEU A 402 54.15 -13.33 9.46
CA LEU A 402 53.66 -14.48 8.71
C LEU A 402 54.69 -14.77 7.59
N MET A 403 55.37 -15.91 7.70
CA MET A 403 56.29 -16.38 6.66
C MET A 403 55.52 -17.30 5.71
N ASN A 404 55.70 -17.12 4.40
CA ASN A 404 55.23 -18.11 3.43
C ASN A 404 56.10 -19.37 3.51
N ASP A 405 55.72 -20.45 2.83
CA ASP A 405 56.46 -21.74 2.80
C ASP A 405 57.92 -21.60 2.29
N LEU A 406 58.30 -20.42 1.83
CA LEU A 406 59.63 -20.06 1.37
C LEU A 406 60.39 -19.18 2.39
N GLY A 407 59.87 -18.96 3.62
CA GLY A 407 60.53 -18.16 4.64
C GLY A 407 60.58 -16.66 4.39
N VAL A 408 59.76 -16.15 3.51
CA VAL A 408 59.67 -14.71 3.18
C VAL A 408 58.55 -14.08 4.03
N PRO A 409 58.77 -12.95 4.74
CA PRO A 409 57.72 -12.25 5.45
C PRO A 409 56.61 -11.84 4.48
N VAL A 410 55.40 -12.34 4.70
CA VAL A 410 54.20 -11.93 3.96
C VAL A 410 53.71 -10.65 4.60
N THR A 411 54.17 -9.51 4.15
CA THR A 411 53.47 -8.27 4.39
C THR A 411 52.10 -8.39 3.72
N LYS A 412 51.03 -8.11 4.47
CA LYS A 412 49.67 -7.98 3.94
C LYS A 412 49.74 -6.98 2.80
N ARG A 413 49.92 -7.44 1.57
CA ARG A 413 49.73 -6.58 0.41
C ARG A 413 48.27 -6.17 0.46
N GLU A 414 48.05 -4.88 0.59
CA GLU A 414 46.78 -4.35 0.12
C GLU A 414 46.56 -4.98 -1.25
N VAL A 415 45.57 -5.84 -1.32
CA VAL A 415 45.05 -6.26 -2.63
C VAL A 415 44.42 -5.00 -3.15
N ASN A 416 45.24 -4.19 -3.85
CA ASN A 416 44.70 -3.22 -4.76
C ASN A 416 43.74 -4.06 -5.63
N ALA A 417 42.47 -3.84 -5.47
CA ALA A 417 41.48 -4.39 -6.35
C ALA A 417 41.97 -4.02 -7.76
N ILE A 418 42.59 -4.99 -8.41
CA ILE A 418 42.83 -4.92 -9.86
C ILE A 418 41.38 -5.02 -10.36
N GLY A 419 40.73 -3.84 -10.47
CA GLY A 419 39.52 -3.73 -11.23
C GLY A 419 39.87 -4.33 -12.59
N ASP A 420 39.25 -5.45 -12.92
CA ASP A 420 39.04 -5.98 -14.24
C ASP A 420 39.01 -7.52 -14.31
N ASP A 421 38.80 -8.22 -13.20
CA ASP A 421 38.57 -9.66 -13.28
C ASP A 421 37.19 -10.12 -12.79
N ILE A 422 36.20 -9.24 -12.81
CA ILE A 422 34.83 -9.64 -13.02
C ILE A 422 34.63 -9.57 -14.54
N ARG A 423 34.94 -10.66 -15.22
CA ARG A 423 34.35 -10.93 -16.53
C ARG A 423 32.86 -10.84 -16.30
N TYR A 424 32.28 -9.73 -16.76
CA TYR A 424 30.85 -9.67 -16.99
C TYR A 424 30.49 -10.98 -17.69
N LEU A 425 29.65 -11.79 -17.04
CA LEU A 425 28.87 -12.77 -17.78
C LEU A 425 28.34 -11.98 -18.95
N GLN A 426 28.83 -12.31 -20.15
CA GLN A 426 28.23 -11.77 -21.36
C GLN A 426 26.77 -12.01 -21.19
N GLN A 427 26.04 -10.95 -20.91
CA GLN A 427 24.60 -10.90 -21.14
C GLN A 427 24.50 -11.12 -22.65
N GLY A 428 24.46 -12.40 -23.06
CA GLY A 428 23.98 -12.74 -24.38
C GLY A 428 22.65 -12.01 -24.45
N ASP A 429 22.46 -11.24 -25.52
CA ASP A 429 21.17 -10.69 -25.89
C ASP A 429 20.17 -11.84 -25.94
N HIS A 430 19.67 -12.20 -24.75
CA HIS A 430 18.42 -12.91 -24.62
C HIS A 430 17.34 -11.85 -24.84
N THR A 431 17.21 -11.39 -26.09
CA THR A 431 15.89 -11.00 -26.55
C THR A 431 15.02 -12.22 -26.25
N PRO A 432 14.04 -12.12 -25.34
CA PRO A 432 13.12 -13.23 -25.18
C PRO A 432 12.48 -13.42 -26.54
N GLU A 433 12.85 -14.50 -27.23
CA GLU A 433 12.10 -14.91 -28.41
C GLU A 433 10.65 -14.99 -27.96
N PRO A 434 9.72 -14.36 -28.68
CA PRO A 434 8.32 -14.45 -28.34
C PRO A 434 7.94 -15.93 -28.42
N ALA A 435 7.83 -16.58 -27.28
CA ALA A 435 7.63 -18.01 -27.11
C ALA A 435 6.28 -18.51 -27.71
N TYR A 436 5.54 -17.64 -28.37
CA TYR A 436 4.28 -17.97 -29.00
C TYR A 436 4.15 -17.33 -30.36
N ASN A 437 4.29 -18.15 -31.39
CA ASN A 437 4.00 -17.77 -32.76
C ASN A 437 2.46 -17.64 -32.90
N LEU A 438 1.92 -16.46 -32.59
CA LEU A 438 0.48 -16.18 -32.64
C LEU A 438 -0.15 -16.52 -34.00
N LYS A 439 0.67 -16.57 -35.07
CA LYS A 439 0.22 -16.95 -36.42
C LYS A 439 -0.14 -18.43 -36.53
N SER A 440 0.53 -19.34 -35.80
CA SER A 440 0.20 -20.76 -35.87
C SER A 440 -1.08 -21.10 -35.10
N TRP A 441 -1.35 -20.37 -33.99
CA TRP A 441 -2.57 -20.58 -33.22
C TRP A 441 -3.84 -20.07 -33.91
N SER A 442 -3.72 -19.03 -34.74
CA SER A 442 -4.86 -18.56 -35.53
C SER A 442 -5.36 -19.60 -36.53
N TRP A 443 -4.47 -20.36 -37.15
CA TRP A 443 -4.86 -21.42 -38.06
C TRP A 443 -5.46 -22.65 -37.35
N THR A 444 -5.02 -22.97 -36.13
CA THR A 444 -5.63 -24.07 -35.36
C THR A 444 -7.02 -23.71 -34.86
N VAL A 445 -7.27 -22.48 -34.46
CA VAL A 445 -8.61 -22.01 -34.07
C VAL A 445 -9.57 -21.98 -35.27
N ILE A 446 -9.09 -21.53 -36.44
CA ILE A 446 -9.89 -21.54 -37.67
C ILE A 446 -10.20 -23.00 -38.09
N GLY A 447 -9.22 -23.92 -37.98
CA GLY A 447 -9.42 -25.33 -38.26
C GLY A 447 -10.46 -25.98 -37.35
N LEU A 448 -10.46 -25.69 -36.06
CA LEU A 448 -11.47 -26.17 -35.10
C LEU A 448 -12.85 -25.59 -35.35
N MET A 449 -12.96 -24.31 -35.76
CA MET A 449 -14.25 -23.73 -36.15
C MET A 449 -14.82 -24.36 -37.43
N LEU A 450 -13.98 -24.64 -38.41
CA LEU A 450 -14.42 -25.34 -39.64
C LEU A 450 -14.83 -26.77 -39.39
N LEU A 451 -14.13 -27.49 -38.50
CA LEU A 451 -14.52 -28.81 -38.05
C LEU A 451 -15.87 -28.82 -37.31
N GLY A 452 -16.08 -27.85 -36.40
CA GLY A 452 -17.36 -27.65 -35.71
C GLY A 452 -18.51 -27.32 -36.66
N TRP A 453 -18.24 -26.56 -37.71
CA TRP A 453 -19.22 -26.24 -38.75
C TRP A 453 -19.52 -27.43 -39.66
N GLY A 454 -18.51 -28.22 -40.02
CA GLY A 454 -18.65 -29.45 -40.80
C GLY A 454 -19.55 -30.50 -40.11
N VAL A 455 -19.48 -30.61 -38.78
CA VAL A 455 -20.34 -31.53 -38.00
C VAL A 455 -21.81 -31.10 -37.98
N GLN A 456 -22.09 -29.78 -38.14
CA GLN A 456 -23.49 -29.30 -38.21
C GLN A 456 -24.11 -29.43 -39.59
N VAL A 457 -23.34 -29.56 -40.66
CA VAL A 457 -23.84 -29.65 -42.06
C VAL A 457 -24.10 -31.07 -42.49
N ILE A 458 -23.61 -32.09 -41.78
CA ILE A 458 -23.88 -33.49 -42.10
C ILE A 458 -25.34 -33.82 -41.71
N PRO A 459 -26.21 -34.13 -42.68
CA PRO A 459 -27.62 -34.46 -42.39
C PRO A 459 -27.68 -35.71 -41.52
N ARG A 460 -28.22 -35.56 -40.29
CA ARG A 460 -28.48 -36.66 -39.37
C ARG A 460 -29.41 -37.66 -40.03
N ARG A 461 -28.87 -38.74 -40.59
CA ARG A 461 -29.66 -39.92 -40.97
C ARG A 461 -30.28 -40.47 -39.68
N LYS A 462 -31.60 -40.49 -39.62
CA LYS A 462 -32.36 -41.11 -38.54
C LYS A 462 -32.05 -42.61 -38.46
N ILE A 463 -31.23 -43.00 -37.49
CA ILE A 463 -31.14 -44.39 -37.08
C ILE A 463 -32.32 -44.62 -36.12
N LYS A 464 -33.35 -45.34 -36.61
CA LYS A 464 -34.39 -45.88 -35.78
C LYS A 464 -33.84 -47.17 -35.10
N GLY A 465 -33.96 -47.22 -33.78
CA GLY A 465 -33.88 -48.52 -33.08
C GLY A 465 -33.09 -48.46 -31.77
N GLY A 466 -33.75 -48.66 -30.65
CA GLY A 466 -33.19 -49.27 -29.46
C GLY A 466 -32.77 -48.36 -28.30
N SER A 467 -33.72 -47.72 -27.60
CA SER A 467 -33.39 -47.04 -26.34
C SER A 467 -34.36 -47.33 -25.17
N THR A 468 -35.15 -48.38 -25.23
CA THR A 468 -36.07 -48.74 -24.14
C THR A 468 -35.51 -49.78 -23.15
N SER A 469 -34.45 -50.50 -23.51
CA SER A 469 -33.81 -51.51 -22.65
C SER A 469 -32.89 -50.92 -21.58
N ARG A 470 -32.08 -49.96 -21.94
CA ARG A 470 -31.04 -49.38 -21.05
C ARG A 470 -31.60 -48.52 -19.90
N LYS A 471 -32.76 -47.89 -20.06
CA LYS A 471 -33.43 -47.14 -18.99
C LYS A 471 -34.04 -48.04 -17.91
N ARG A 472 -34.47 -49.27 -18.26
CA ARG A 472 -35.00 -50.23 -17.27
C ARG A 472 -33.90 -50.90 -16.46
N GLU A 473 -32.71 -51.09 -17.00
CA GLU A 473 -31.56 -51.58 -16.23
C GLU A 473 -31.02 -50.58 -15.23
N LEU A 474 -30.93 -49.31 -15.61
CA LEU A 474 -30.49 -48.25 -14.69
C LEU A 474 -31.49 -48.00 -13.55
N GLN A 475 -32.80 -48.12 -13.79
CA GLN A 475 -33.80 -48.04 -12.72
C GLN A 475 -33.71 -49.21 -11.73
N LYS A 476 -33.46 -50.44 -12.19
CA LYS A 476 -33.24 -51.58 -11.29
C LYS A 476 -31.97 -51.50 -10.48
N LEU A 477 -30.90 -50.93 -11.02
CA LEU A 477 -29.65 -50.71 -10.27
C LEU A 477 -29.77 -49.61 -9.18
N VAL A 478 -30.61 -48.62 -9.38
CA VAL A 478 -30.89 -47.59 -8.39
C VAL A 478 -31.78 -48.11 -7.26
N GLU A 479 -32.80 -48.97 -7.58
CA GLU A 479 -33.67 -49.60 -6.57
C GLU A 479 -32.89 -50.59 -5.69
N THR A 480 -32.01 -51.42 -6.28
CA THR A 480 -31.19 -52.36 -5.49
C THR A 480 -30.10 -51.65 -4.64
N ALA A 481 -29.65 -50.46 -5.01
CA ALA A 481 -28.74 -49.66 -4.19
C ALA A 481 -29.44 -48.96 -3.01
N PHE A 482 -30.75 -48.71 -3.12
CA PHE A 482 -31.53 -48.12 -2.02
C PHE A 482 -31.95 -49.17 -0.97
N ASP A 483 -32.24 -50.43 -1.40
CA ASP A 483 -32.63 -51.50 -0.47
C ASP A 483 -31.44 -52.14 0.29
N SER A 484 -30.18 -51.80 -0.08
CA SER A 484 -28.99 -52.26 0.64
C SER A 484 -28.46 -51.26 1.65
N ALA A 485 -29.14 -50.11 1.84
CA ALA A 485 -28.75 -49.05 2.74
C ALA A 485 -29.70 -48.85 3.94
N HIS A 486 -30.59 -49.84 4.19
CA HIS A 486 -31.40 -49.93 5.40
C HIS A 486 -31.05 -51.16 6.23
#